data_8e2a220787f5da8792d83c62c0ed91c4
#
_entry.id   8e2a220787f5da8792d83c62c0ed91c4
#
_cell.length_a   1.000
_cell.length_b   1.000
_cell.length_c   1.000
_cell.angle_alpha   90.00
_cell.angle_beta   90.00
_cell.angle_gamma   90.00
#
_symmetry.space_group_name_H-M   'P 1'
#
loop_
_entity.id
_entity.type
_entity.pdbx_description
1 polymer ?
#
loop_
_entity_poly.entity_id
_entity_poly.type
_entity_poly.pdbx_seq_one_letter_code
_entity_poly.pdbx_strand_id
1 'polypeptide(L)'
;MKKRMLSLLLALGMGLSLAACGETETTDVPSKAPAGDGSWAVYWYLCGSDLESNYGCATTDLNELLEVQLPENVTVVIETGGAAEWQNDQVDASKLQRWVYTSDGLELVDEQDTADMGDAQTLQDFLEFASENYPADKTAVTFWNHGGGSVSGAAFDELHDYDSLDLTELYQAFNAVWPADKENPSLELVGFDTCLMATVDVAATFQNFAKYLVASEETEPGNGWLYSGWAGALAENPAMDGQELGTVICDTYYEGCQEAGTEDQTTLSLTDLTQLTPLLDAYEAFGQEALTVAAQDPAFFAELGRAASQSENYGGNTREQGYTNMVDLGDLARKSSDLLDSAQAVTDALSDCVLYQVGGIYRAQASGLSCYYSYNGDTDDLDAYTRVGTGQAFKSLYTYELTGQLDESEVQALPGIQELQDVVTLKDVNWDDAPLDLNDDGNAVLTLGPQANDVLASIGFSLMYVDEENDQMLYLGTDNDMTADWDNGVFYDNFRGVWGAIDGHIVYMELSYEGDDYNLYSVPILLNDEEYNLQVAYNFTDEAWSILGAAKGLDADSGMASKELRLLESTVYKGLHRVGI
;
A
#
# COMPACT_ATOMS: atom_id res chain seq x y z
N MET A 1 -16.23 -52.94 -7.39
CA MET A 1 -15.55 -54.24 -7.51
C MET A 1 -14.26 -54.09 -8.28
N LYS A 2 -13.15 -54.36 -7.58
CA LYS A 2 -11.90 -54.99 -8.07
C LYS A 2 -11.16 -54.26 -9.21
N LYS A 3 -9.96 -53.89 -9.13
CA LYS A 3 -8.67 -54.26 -8.54
C LYS A 3 -7.59 -53.83 -9.55
N ARG A 4 -6.59 -53.02 -9.16
CA ARG A 4 -5.18 -53.41 -8.94
C ARG A 4 -4.49 -53.99 -10.18
N MET A 5 -3.32 -53.53 -10.63
CA MET A 5 -1.92 -53.57 -10.13
C MET A 5 -1.05 -52.98 -11.26
N LEU A 6 -0.16 -52.06 -11.00
CA LEU A 6 1.25 -52.29 -10.63
C LEU A 6 2.06 -53.10 -11.65
N SER A 7 3.06 -52.47 -12.28
CA SER A 7 4.40 -53.00 -12.39
C SER A 7 5.38 -52.02 -13.05
N LEU A 8 6.35 -51.68 -12.31
CA LEU A 8 7.74 -51.29 -12.58
C LEU A 8 8.38 -52.16 -13.66
N LEU A 9 9.20 -51.60 -14.55
CA LEU A 9 10.48 -52.21 -14.99
C LEU A 9 11.40 -51.17 -15.66
N LEU A 10 12.57 -51.03 -15.06
CA LEU A 10 13.79 -50.44 -15.59
C LEU A 10 14.27 -51.18 -16.85
N ALA A 11 14.80 -50.48 -17.84
CA ALA A 11 15.89 -51.03 -18.65
C ALA A 11 16.69 -49.86 -19.28
N LEU A 12 17.96 -49.84 -18.93
CA LEU A 12 19.04 -49.10 -19.60
C LEU A 12 19.07 -49.41 -21.10
N GLY A 13 19.33 -48.40 -21.89
CA GLY A 13 19.71 -48.53 -23.29
C GLY A 13 20.55 -47.32 -23.72
N MET A 14 21.88 -47.45 -23.58
CA MET A 14 22.83 -46.56 -24.26
C MET A 14 22.69 -46.72 -25.78
N GLY A 15 22.54 -45.60 -26.47
CA GLY A 15 22.62 -45.54 -27.92
C GLY A 15 23.16 -44.18 -28.34
N LEU A 16 24.44 -44.13 -28.63
CA LEU A 16 25.09 -43.02 -29.32
C LEU A 16 24.38 -42.76 -30.67
N SER A 17 24.02 -41.51 -30.91
CA SER A 17 23.93 -41.00 -32.28
C SER A 17 24.26 -39.51 -32.27
N LEU A 18 25.45 -39.25 -32.70
CA LEU A 18 25.96 -38.22 -33.62
C LEU A 18 25.27 -36.87 -33.65
N ALA A 19 26.10 -35.91 -33.30
CA ALA A 19 26.06 -34.48 -33.56
C ALA A 19 25.37 -34.09 -34.89
N ALA A 20 24.40 -33.22 -34.78
CA ALA A 20 24.18 -32.13 -35.69
C ALA A 20 24.46 -30.87 -34.89
N CYS A 21 25.64 -30.27 -35.13
CA CYS A 21 25.94 -28.91 -34.74
C CYS A 21 24.98 -28.02 -35.53
N GLY A 22 23.90 -27.56 -34.89
CA GLY A 22 23.35 -26.26 -35.15
C GLY A 22 24.14 -25.33 -34.21
N GLU A 23 24.93 -24.46 -34.78
CA GLU A 23 25.46 -23.30 -34.08
C GLU A 23 24.23 -22.47 -33.71
N THR A 24 23.76 -22.56 -32.46
CA THR A 24 23.09 -21.45 -31.80
C THR A 24 24.17 -20.37 -31.75
N GLU A 25 24.03 -19.34 -32.53
CA GLU A 25 24.68 -18.06 -32.26
C GLU A 25 24.26 -17.68 -30.83
N THR A 26 25.11 -17.98 -29.88
CA THR A 26 25.09 -17.24 -28.61
C THR A 26 25.50 -15.82 -29.05
N THR A 27 24.51 -14.93 -29.15
CA THR A 27 24.78 -13.51 -29.10
C THR A 27 25.56 -13.30 -27.81
N ASP A 28 26.86 -12.97 -27.93
CA ASP A 28 27.64 -12.52 -26.79
C ASP A 28 26.89 -11.30 -26.22
N VAL A 29 26.16 -11.51 -25.11
CA VAL A 29 25.58 -10.41 -24.33
C VAL A 29 26.78 -9.53 -23.93
N PRO A 30 26.79 -8.24 -24.28
CA PRO A 30 27.90 -7.37 -23.94
C PRO A 30 28.01 -7.27 -22.41
N SER A 31 28.91 -8.03 -21.82
CA SER A 31 29.26 -7.91 -20.41
C SER A 31 30.00 -6.59 -20.21
N LYS A 32 29.27 -5.51 -19.94
CA LYS A 32 29.83 -4.27 -19.42
C LYS A 32 29.47 -4.20 -17.93
N ALA A 33 30.30 -4.89 -17.11
CA ALA A 33 30.30 -4.56 -15.70
C ALA A 33 30.77 -3.10 -15.56
N PRO A 34 30.05 -2.24 -14.83
CA PRO A 34 30.56 -0.91 -14.48
C PRO A 34 31.88 -1.09 -13.75
N ALA A 35 32.95 -0.47 -14.22
CA ALA A 35 34.27 -0.70 -13.71
C ALA A 35 34.64 0.33 -12.66
N GLY A 36 34.91 -0.10 -11.43
CA GLY A 36 35.62 0.68 -10.39
C GLY A 36 34.79 1.02 -9.16
N ASP A 37 35.48 1.44 -8.10
CA ASP A 37 34.87 1.93 -6.86
C ASP A 37 33.85 3.05 -7.14
N GLY A 38 32.60 2.89 -6.68
CA GLY A 38 31.52 3.84 -6.89
C GLY A 38 30.67 3.61 -8.14
N SER A 39 30.63 2.38 -8.69
CA SER A 39 29.70 2.03 -9.75
C SER A 39 28.31 1.71 -9.22
N TRP A 40 27.28 1.99 -10.04
CA TRP A 40 25.89 1.68 -9.77
C TRP A 40 25.29 0.79 -10.86
N ALA A 41 24.48 -0.19 -10.42
CA ALA A 41 23.52 -0.89 -11.26
C ALA A 41 22.12 -0.71 -10.67
N VAL A 42 21.17 -0.27 -11.48
CA VAL A 42 19.75 -0.22 -11.13
C VAL A 42 19.03 -1.29 -11.93
N TYR A 43 18.39 -2.23 -11.26
CA TYR A 43 17.58 -3.28 -11.88
C TYR A 43 16.12 -2.88 -11.75
N TRP A 44 15.52 -2.50 -12.87
CA TRP A 44 14.17 -1.94 -12.94
C TRP A 44 13.20 -2.97 -13.50
N TYR A 45 12.33 -3.50 -12.61
CA TYR A 45 11.26 -4.41 -12.95
C TYR A 45 10.03 -3.60 -13.37
N LEU A 46 9.87 -3.39 -14.68
CA LEU A 46 8.88 -2.50 -15.27
C LEU A 46 7.70 -3.31 -15.81
N CYS A 47 6.76 -3.66 -14.93
CA CYS A 47 5.50 -4.32 -15.28
C CYS A 47 4.50 -3.25 -15.74
N GLY A 48 4.27 -3.11 -17.05
CA GLY A 48 3.50 -2.01 -17.62
C GLY A 48 2.03 -1.99 -17.22
N SER A 49 1.38 -3.17 -17.23
CA SER A 49 -0.03 -3.34 -16.88
C SER A 49 -0.96 -2.37 -17.63
N ASP A 50 -2.14 -2.14 -17.11
CA ASP A 50 -3.11 -1.20 -17.66
C ASP A 50 -2.67 0.28 -17.56
N LEU A 51 -1.74 0.60 -16.65
CA LEU A 51 -1.10 1.93 -16.60
C LEU A 51 -0.35 2.25 -17.91
N GLU A 52 0.31 1.28 -18.50
CA GLU A 52 0.94 1.45 -19.78
C GLU A 52 -0.07 1.31 -20.92
N SER A 53 -0.90 0.27 -20.90
CA SER A 53 -1.86 -0.03 -21.97
C SER A 53 -2.84 1.12 -22.21
N ASN A 54 -3.35 1.72 -21.12
CA ASN A 54 -4.37 2.76 -21.21
C ASN A 54 -3.80 4.19 -21.26
N TYR A 55 -2.65 4.43 -20.60
CA TYR A 55 -2.18 5.79 -20.31
C TYR A 55 -0.74 6.08 -20.75
N GLY A 56 0.06 5.04 -21.06
CA GLY A 56 1.45 5.21 -21.46
C GLY A 56 2.36 5.71 -20.34
N CYS A 57 2.02 5.41 -19.08
CA CYS A 57 2.80 5.88 -17.93
C CYS A 57 4.22 5.30 -17.94
N ALA A 58 4.38 3.98 -18.16
CA ALA A 58 5.70 3.36 -18.24
C ALA A 58 6.54 3.90 -19.42
N THR A 59 5.89 4.17 -20.54
CA THR A 59 6.53 4.84 -21.69
C THR A 59 7.01 6.24 -21.34
N THR A 60 6.24 7.00 -20.56
CA THR A 60 6.63 8.34 -20.09
C THR A 60 7.88 8.26 -19.22
N ASP A 61 7.89 7.39 -18.20
CA ASP A 61 9.00 7.24 -17.26
C ASP A 61 10.26 6.68 -17.94
N LEU A 62 10.08 5.76 -18.91
CA LEU A 62 11.19 5.30 -19.73
C LEU A 62 11.79 6.44 -20.54
N ASN A 63 10.99 7.32 -21.13
CA ASN A 63 11.48 8.48 -21.86
C ASN A 63 12.19 9.48 -20.95
N GLU A 64 11.70 9.73 -19.73
CA GLU A 64 12.39 10.56 -18.75
C GLU A 64 13.77 10.02 -18.40
N LEU A 65 13.89 8.69 -18.17
CA LEU A 65 15.19 8.06 -17.95
C LEU A 65 16.12 8.30 -19.15
N LEU A 66 15.60 8.17 -20.37
CA LEU A 66 16.38 8.33 -21.62
C LEU A 66 16.80 9.78 -21.91
N GLU A 67 16.25 10.77 -21.24
CA GLU A 67 16.72 12.16 -21.29
C GLU A 67 18.05 12.35 -20.57
N VAL A 68 18.43 11.44 -19.66
CA VAL A 68 19.64 11.52 -18.85
C VAL A 68 20.80 10.81 -19.54
N GLN A 69 21.89 11.52 -19.79
CA GLN A 69 23.14 10.90 -20.28
C GLN A 69 23.86 10.23 -19.11
N LEU A 70 23.80 8.91 -19.02
CA LEU A 70 24.49 8.15 -17.98
C LEU A 70 26.03 8.16 -18.17
N PRO A 71 26.84 8.21 -17.10
CA PRO A 71 28.28 8.00 -17.16
C PRO A 71 28.62 6.51 -17.29
N GLU A 72 29.88 6.19 -17.64
CA GLU A 72 30.33 4.81 -17.89
C GLU A 72 30.20 3.87 -16.67
N ASN A 73 30.09 4.40 -15.46
CA ASN A 73 30.00 3.65 -14.21
C ASN A 73 28.57 3.56 -13.64
N VAL A 74 27.56 3.93 -14.44
CA VAL A 74 26.13 3.75 -14.09
C VAL A 74 25.44 2.95 -15.20
N THR A 75 24.71 1.91 -14.81
CA THR A 75 23.96 1.04 -15.73
C THR A 75 22.54 0.85 -15.18
N VAL A 76 21.54 0.92 -16.05
CA VAL A 76 20.16 0.54 -15.73
C VAL A 76 19.81 -0.69 -16.57
N VAL A 77 19.40 -1.78 -15.91
CA VAL A 77 18.90 -3.01 -16.54
C VAL A 77 17.41 -3.04 -16.35
N ILE A 78 16.64 -3.18 -17.41
CA ILE A 78 15.19 -3.05 -17.39
C ILE A 78 14.56 -4.33 -17.91
N GLU A 79 13.58 -4.89 -17.19
CA GLU A 79 12.69 -5.92 -17.74
C GLU A 79 11.33 -5.30 -18.01
N THR A 80 10.82 -5.46 -19.25
CA THR A 80 9.52 -4.93 -19.68
C THR A 80 8.57 -6.04 -20.05
N GLY A 81 7.33 -5.96 -19.58
CA GLY A 81 6.25 -6.91 -19.85
C GLY A 81 4.95 -6.48 -19.16
N GLY A 82 4.00 -7.41 -19.05
CA GLY A 82 2.79 -7.26 -18.26
C GLY A 82 1.73 -6.30 -18.81
N ALA A 83 1.94 -5.66 -19.98
CA ALA A 83 1.02 -4.74 -20.62
C ALA A 83 0.44 -5.30 -21.92
N ALA A 84 -0.85 -5.12 -22.17
CA ALA A 84 -1.50 -5.57 -23.40
C ALA A 84 -1.09 -4.72 -24.62
N GLU A 85 -0.73 -3.46 -24.39
CA GLU A 85 -0.25 -2.53 -25.42
C GLU A 85 0.82 -1.61 -24.81
N TRP A 86 1.90 -1.32 -25.56
CA TRP A 86 2.89 -0.31 -25.19
C TRP A 86 2.71 0.93 -26.05
N GLN A 87 2.71 2.11 -25.41
CA GLN A 87 2.49 3.39 -26.10
C GLN A 87 3.77 3.95 -26.75
N ASN A 88 4.73 3.06 -27.07
CA ASN A 88 5.95 3.35 -27.80
C ASN A 88 6.23 2.27 -28.86
N ASP A 89 7.10 2.59 -29.83
CA ASP A 89 7.45 1.68 -30.94
C ASP A 89 8.63 0.73 -30.60
N GLN A 90 9.17 0.78 -29.38
CA GLN A 90 10.39 0.05 -29.00
C GLN A 90 10.05 -1.28 -28.30
N VAL A 91 9.10 -1.25 -27.36
CA VAL A 91 8.72 -2.42 -26.56
C VAL A 91 7.64 -3.22 -27.27
N ASP A 92 7.83 -4.54 -27.39
CA ASP A 92 6.87 -5.46 -27.99
C ASP A 92 6.00 -6.09 -26.89
N ALA A 93 4.72 -5.72 -26.83
CA ALA A 93 3.74 -6.24 -25.87
C ALA A 93 3.57 -7.78 -25.91
N SER A 94 3.97 -8.44 -26.98
CA SER A 94 3.91 -9.91 -27.10
C SER A 94 5.13 -10.63 -26.53
N LYS A 95 6.03 -9.90 -25.88
CA LYS A 95 7.33 -10.39 -25.39
C LYS A 95 7.62 -9.91 -23.98
N LEU A 96 8.42 -10.69 -23.28
CA LEU A 96 9.19 -10.25 -22.12
C LEU A 96 10.57 -9.84 -22.64
N GLN A 97 10.95 -8.57 -22.43
CA GLN A 97 12.16 -8.03 -23.02
C GLN A 97 13.09 -7.43 -21.96
N ARG A 98 14.42 -7.70 -22.10
CA ARG A 98 15.45 -7.14 -21.24
C ARG A 98 16.27 -6.11 -21.99
N TRP A 99 16.33 -4.94 -21.42
CA TRP A 99 17.01 -3.76 -21.97
C TRP A 99 18.14 -3.35 -21.04
N VAL A 100 19.17 -2.76 -21.62
CA VAL A 100 20.26 -2.16 -20.85
C VAL A 100 20.49 -0.74 -21.31
N TYR A 101 20.44 0.19 -20.38
CA TYR A 101 20.73 1.59 -20.61
C TYR A 101 22.07 1.96 -19.98
N THR A 102 22.98 2.49 -20.79
CA THR A 102 24.34 2.90 -20.44
C THR A 102 24.71 4.22 -21.09
N SER A 103 25.97 4.64 -20.93
CA SER A 103 26.53 5.80 -21.67
C SER A 103 26.43 5.67 -23.20
N ASP A 104 26.28 4.47 -23.74
CA ASP A 104 26.14 4.19 -25.19
C ASP A 104 24.65 4.23 -25.64
N GLY A 105 23.70 4.35 -24.72
CA GLY A 105 22.25 4.39 -25.00
C GLY A 105 21.53 3.12 -24.55
N LEU A 106 20.26 2.97 -24.97
CA LEU A 106 19.40 1.83 -24.67
C LEU A 106 19.60 0.72 -25.72
N GLU A 107 19.84 -0.50 -25.27
CA GLU A 107 20.04 -1.68 -26.12
C GLU A 107 19.14 -2.84 -25.64
N LEU A 108 18.42 -3.48 -26.58
CA LEU A 108 17.71 -4.74 -26.31
C LEU A 108 18.75 -5.88 -26.27
N VAL A 109 18.86 -6.54 -25.12
CA VAL A 109 19.90 -7.56 -24.89
C VAL A 109 19.35 -8.97 -24.76
N ASP A 110 18.06 -9.13 -24.44
CA ASP A 110 17.37 -10.42 -24.39
C ASP A 110 15.88 -10.25 -24.70
N GLU A 111 15.27 -11.28 -25.27
CA GLU A 111 13.86 -11.33 -25.63
C GLU A 111 13.32 -12.74 -25.46
N GLN A 112 12.21 -12.87 -24.76
CA GLN A 112 11.57 -14.14 -24.46
C GLN A 112 10.08 -14.11 -24.81
N ASP A 113 9.41 -15.26 -24.80
CA ASP A 113 7.95 -15.29 -24.86
C ASP A 113 7.39 -14.66 -23.58
N THR A 114 6.17 -14.10 -23.64
CA THR A 114 5.52 -13.50 -22.48
C THR A 114 5.47 -14.47 -21.31
N ALA A 115 5.75 -13.96 -20.12
CA ALA A 115 5.62 -14.67 -18.86
C ALA A 115 4.88 -13.77 -17.87
N ASP A 116 4.30 -14.38 -16.87
CA ASP A 116 3.60 -13.68 -15.79
C ASP A 116 4.61 -12.88 -14.95
N MET A 117 4.45 -11.56 -14.93
CA MET A 117 5.30 -10.69 -14.12
C MET A 117 4.88 -10.68 -12.63
N GLY A 118 3.72 -11.23 -12.30
CA GLY A 118 3.31 -11.54 -10.93
C GLY A 118 3.90 -12.86 -10.37
N ASP A 119 4.61 -13.66 -11.18
CA ASP A 119 5.21 -14.93 -10.74
C ASP A 119 6.64 -14.74 -10.20
N ALA A 120 6.91 -15.32 -9.02
CA ALA A 120 8.21 -15.26 -8.37
C ALA A 120 9.37 -15.75 -9.25
N GLN A 121 9.14 -16.73 -10.15
CA GLN A 121 10.19 -17.28 -11.03
C GLN A 121 10.57 -16.27 -12.11
N THR A 122 9.61 -15.52 -12.65
CA THR A 122 9.88 -14.46 -13.64
C THR A 122 10.76 -13.37 -13.03
N LEU A 123 10.45 -12.92 -11.82
CA LEU A 123 11.29 -11.98 -11.09
C LEU A 123 12.67 -12.57 -10.80
N GLN A 124 12.77 -13.82 -10.33
CA GLN A 124 14.04 -14.48 -10.06
C GLN A 124 14.91 -14.52 -11.32
N ASP A 125 14.36 -14.95 -12.45
CA ASP A 125 15.08 -15.06 -13.73
C ASP A 125 15.64 -13.70 -14.20
N PHE A 126 14.89 -12.60 -13.95
CA PHE A 126 15.39 -11.25 -14.21
C PHE A 126 16.54 -10.87 -13.28
N LEU A 127 16.37 -11.08 -11.99
CA LEU A 127 17.38 -10.73 -10.98
C LEU A 127 18.68 -11.53 -11.16
N GLU A 128 18.57 -12.83 -11.49
CA GLU A 128 19.72 -13.67 -11.85
C GLU A 128 20.43 -13.11 -13.09
N PHE A 129 19.67 -12.83 -14.17
CA PHE A 129 20.24 -12.26 -15.39
C PHE A 129 20.95 -10.94 -15.13
N ALA A 130 20.31 -10.02 -14.41
CA ALA A 130 20.84 -8.70 -14.16
C ALA A 130 22.10 -8.75 -13.27
N SER A 131 22.06 -9.52 -12.17
CA SER A 131 23.19 -9.63 -11.24
C SER A 131 24.40 -10.36 -11.81
N GLU A 132 24.19 -11.35 -12.68
CA GLU A 132 25.28 -12.09 -13.31
C GLU A 132 25.97 -11.29 -14.43
N ASN A 133 25.20 -10.51 -15.19
CA ASN A 133 25.73 -9.83 -16.38
C ASN A 133 26.13 -8.37 -16.13
N TYR A 134 25.50 -7.69 -15.15
CA TYR A 134 25.69 -6.27 -14.86
C TYR A 134 25.95 -5.98 -13.38
N PRO A 135 26.92 -6.65 -12.74
CA PRO A 135 27.23 -6.40 -11.33
C PRO A 135 27.86 -5.01 -11.16
N ALA A 136 27.64 -4.41 -9.99
CA ALA A 136 28.21 -3.11 -9.60
C ALA A 136 28.60 -3.12 -8.11
N ASP A 137 29.34 -2.09 -7.67
CA ASP A 137 29.65 -1.92 -6.25
C ASP A 137 28.41 -1.64 -5.41
N LYS A 138 27.45 -0.92 -6.01
CA LYS A 138 26.16 -0.58 -5.42
C LYS A 138 25.06 -1.00 -6.37
N THR A 139 24.08 -1.69 -5.86
CA THR A 139 22.95 -2.18 -6.64
C THR A 139 21.64 -1.73 -6.01
N ALA A 140 20.75 -1.18 -6.83
CA ALA A 140 19.35 -0.95 -6.48
C ALA A 140 18.45 -1.88 -7.29
N VAL A 141 17.35 -2.34 -6.68
CA VAL A 141 16.24 -2.99 -7.39
C VAL A 141 15.02 -2.10 -7.24
N THR A 142 14.36 -1.75 -8.34
CA THR A 142 13.16 -0.92 -8.32
C THR A 142 12.01 -1.61 -9.04
N PHE A 143 10.84 -1.52 -8.44
CA PHE A 143 9.58 -2.03 -8.99
C PHE A 143 8.74 -0.87 -9.49
N TRP A 144 8.08 -1.08 -10.60
CA TRP A 144 7.17 -0.11 -11.20
C TRP A 144 5.86 -0.77 -11.58
N ASN A 145 4.75 -0.33 -11.01
CA ASN A 145 3.38 -0.77 -11.33
C ASN A 145 2.38 -0.20 -10.31
N HIS A 146 1.23 -0.85 -10.16
CA HIS A 146 0.36 -0.77 -9.00
C HIS A 146 0.95 -1.49 -7.79
N GLY A 147 0.41 -1.21 -6.61
CA GLY A 147 0.75 -1.89 -5.36
C GLY A 147 -0.50 -2.17 -4.52
N GLY A 148 -0.41 -3.14 -3.62
CA GLY A 148 -1.49 -3.60 -2.75
C GLY A 148 -1.05 -3.76 -1.28
N GLY A 149 0.07 -3.14 -0.90
CA GLY A 149 0.59 -3.16 0.48
C GLY A 149 1.01 -4.53 0.97
N SER A 150 0.81 -4.78 2.26
CA SER A 150 1.24 -6.03 2.91
C SER A 150 0.52 -7.27 2.37
N VAL A 151 -0.73 -7.14 1.92
CA VAL A 151 -1.58 -8.29 1.57
C VAL A 151 -1.39 -8.72 0.13
N SER A 152 -1.43 -7.78 -0.80
CA SER A 152 -1.44 -8.08 -2.24
C SER A 152 -0.13 -7.78 -2.95
N GLY A 153 0.87 -7.16 -2.27
CA GLY A 153 2.20 -6.96 -2.83
C GLY A 153 2.26 -5.97 -3.98
N ALA A 154 3.00 -6.29 -5.06
CA ALA A 154 3.27 -5.38 -6.17
C ALA A 154 3.41 -6.11 -7.52
N ALA A 155 3.49 -5.35 -8.62
CA ALA A 155 3.69 -5.85 -9.98
C ALA A 155 2.51 -6.68 -10.52
N PHE A 156 1.34 -6.05 -10.60
CA PHE A 156 0.09 -6.63 -11.12
C PHE A 156 0.12 -6.73 -12.65
N ASP A 157 0.05 -7.96 -13.18
CA ASP A 157 0.14 -8.26 -14.62
C ASP A 157 -1.25 -8.35 -15.25
N GLU A 158 -1.66 -7.36 -16.09
CA GLU A 158 -2.96 -7.38 -16.75
C GLU A 158 -3.15 -8.54 -17.74
N LEU A 159 -2.06 -9.15 -18.24
CA LEU A 159 -2.12 -10.29 -19.14
C LEU A 159 -2.41 -11.60 -18.41
N HIS A 160 -2.29 -11.60 -17.07
CA HIS A 160 -2.45 -12.76 -16.21
C HIS A 160 -3.47 -12.53 -15.09
N ASP A 161 -4.63 -11.93 -15.44
CA ASP A 161 -5.74 -11.67 -14.51
C ASP A 161 -5.33 -10.80 -13.29
N TYR A 162 -4.36 -9.90 -13.47
CA TYR A 162 -3.75 -9.06 -12.42
C TYR A 162 -3.10 -9.88 -11.30
N ASP A 163 -2.49 -11.03 -11.62
CA ASP A 163 -1.60 -11.72 -10.69
C ASP A 163 -0.46 -10.80 -10.25
N SER A 164 0.00 -10.94 -9.01
CA SER A 164 0.94 -10.00 -8.38
C SER A 164 1.93 -10.72 -7.48
N LEU A 165 3.10 -10.14 -7.30
CA LEU A 165 4.13 -10.65 -6.38
C LEU A 165 3.75 -10.35 -4.92
N ASP A 166 3.28 -11.36 -4.18
CA ASP A 166 3.10 -11.23 -2.73
C ASP A 166 4.45 -11.14 -1.99
N LEU A 167 4.42 -10.83 -0.68
CA LEU A 167 5.67 -10.68 0.09
C LEU A 167 6.45 -12.00 0.21
N THR A 168 5.79 -13.15 0.14
CA THR A 168 6.44 -14.46 0.17
C THR A 168 7.17 -14.70 -1.15
N GLU A 169 6.57 -14.36 -2.26
CA GLU A 169 7.14 -14.50 -3.61
C GLU A 169 8.29 -13.55 -3.83
N LEU A 170 8.15 -12.28 -3.40
CA LEU A 170 9.24 -11.31 -3.37
C LEU A 170 10.42 -11.85 -2.56
N TYR A 171 10.17 -12.33 -1.34
CA TYR A 171 11.23 -12.93 -0.53
C TYR A 171 11.89 -14.15 -1.21
N GLN A 172 11.11 -15.03 -1.83
CA GLN A 172 11.62 -16.24 -2.52
C GLN A 172 12.54 -15.87 -3.69
N ALA A 173 12.10 -14.95 -4.56
CA ALA A 173 12.89 -14.51 -5.71
C ALA A 173 14.21 -13.87 -5.29
N PHE A 174 14.18 -12.96 -4.30
CA PHE A 174 15.40 -12.33 -3.79
C PHE A 174 16.34 -13.33 -3.11
N ASN A 175 15.81 -14.22 -2.27
CA ASN A 175 16.61 -15.21 -1.55
C ASN A 175 17.24 -16.28 -2.48
N ALA A 176 16.68 -16.48 -3.67
CA ALA A 176 17.28 -17.36 -4.68
C ALA A 176 18.55 -16.75 -5.27
N VAL A 177 18.60 -15.42 -5.42
CA VAL A 177 19.72 -14.68 -6.03
C VAL A 177 20.74 -14.25 -4.98
N TRP A 178 20.26 -13.69 -3.87
CA TRP A 178 21.10 -13.20 -2.78
C TRP A 178 20.78 -13.92 -1.47
N PRO A 179 21.74 -14.62 -0.87
CA PRO A 179 21.50 -15.22 0.45
C PRO A 179 21.10 -14.17 1.48
N ALA A 180 20.05 -14.44 2.23
CA ALA A 180 19.56 -13.54 3.26
C ALA A 180 20.63 -13.30 4.34
N ASP A 181 21.10 -12.07 4.49
CA ASP A 181 22.09 -11.63 5.48
C ASP A 181 21.84 -10.19 5.92
N LYS A 182 21.14 -10.01 7.04
CA LYS A 182 20.81 -8.67 7.57
C LYS A 182 22.01 -7.87 8.06
N GLU A 183 23.14 -8.52 8.38
CA GLU A 183 24.35 -7.85 8.83
C GLU A 183 25.17 -7.30 7.64
N ASN A 184 25.03 -7.95 6.46
CA ASN A 184 25.73 -7.56 5.23
C ASN A 184 24.81 -7.72 4.02
N PRO A 185 23.74 -6.93 3.92
CA PRO A 185 22.80 -7.02 2.80
C PRO A 185 23.49 -6.76 1.47
N SER A 186 23.09 -7.50 0.44
CA SER A 186 23.74 -7.48 -0.88
C SER A 186 23.41 -6.23 -1.69
N LEU A 187 22.25 -5.63 -1.43
CA LEU A 187 21.73 -4.47 -2.16
C LEU A 187 21.91 -3.19 -1.35
N GLU A 188 22.16 -2.12 -2.05
CA GLU A 188 22.18 -0.80 -1.44
C GLU A 188 20.76 -0.30 -1.16
N LEU A 189 19.83 -0.48 -2.12
CA LEU A 189 18.48 0.03 -2.05
C LEU A 189 17.49 -0.90 -2.74
N VAL A 190 16.30 -1.04 -2.18
CA VAL A 190 15.09 -1.53 -2.85
C VAL A 190 14.07 -0.40 -2.89
N GLY A 191 13.44 -0.19 -4.04
CA GLY A 191 12.48 0.89 -4.25
C GLY A 191 11.18 0.41 -4.89
N PHE A 192 10.08 1.01 -4.51
CA PHE A 192 8.76 0.72 -5.04
C PHE A 192 8.12 2.01 -5.55
N ASP A 193 8.15 2.21 -6.86
CA ASP A 193 7.32 3.19 -7.57
C ASP A 193 5.93 2.55 -7.77
N THR A 194 5.27 2.30 -6.65
CA THR A 194 3.99 1.60 -6.55
C THR A 194 3.23 2.07 -5.31
N CYS A 195 1.91 1.93 -5.31
CA CYS A 195 1.05 2.26 -4.19
C CYS A 195 1.36 1.40 -2.95
N LEU A 196 1.24 1.95 -1.74
CA LEU A 196 1.07 1.26 -0.46
C LEU A 196 2.24 0.39 0.03
N MET A 197 3.41 0.41 -0.60
CA MET A 197 4.50 -0.53 -0.27
C MET A 197 5.39 -0.07 0.90
N ALA A 198 5.21 1.13 1.48
CA ALA A 198 5.88 1.50 2.72
C ALA A 198 5.17 0.89 3.93
N THR A 199 5.30 -0.43 4.10
CA THR A 199 4.73 -1.13 5.25
C THR A 199 5.82 -1.79 6.11
N VAL A 200 5.52 -2.00 7.40
CA VAL A 200 6.41 -2.74 8.30
C VAL A 200 6.71 -4.15 7.78
N ASP A 201 5.76 -4.77 7.08
CA ASP A 201 5.89 -6.12 6.53
C ASP A 201 6.81 -6.15 5.30
N VAL A 202 6.69 -5.17 4.41
CA VAL A 202 7.60 -4.97 3.27
C VAL A 202 9.02 -4.69 3.78
N ALA A 203 9.18 -3.78 4.74
CA ALA A 203 10.47 -3.50 5.36
C ALA A 203 11.10 -4.75 5.97
N ALA A 204 10.32 -5.57 6.69
CA ALA A 204 10.78 -6.84 7.26
C ALA A 204 11.19 -7.86 6.19
N THR A 205 10.47 -7.91 5.07
CA THR A 205 10.79 -8.79 3.94
C THR A 205 12.17 -8.46 3.36
N PHE A 206 12.50 -7.18 3.21
CA PHE A 206 13.72 -6.74 2.54
C PHE A 206 14.92 -6.47 3.47
N GLN A 207 14.76 -6.46 4.80
CA GLN A 207 15.87 -6.20 5.74
C GLN A 207 17.08 -7.12 5.58
N ASN A 208 16.87 -8.33 5.00
CA ASN A 208 17.93 -9.30 4.78
C ASN A 208 18.67 -9.12 3.45
N PHE A 209 18.18 -8.25 2.57
CA PHE A 209 18.65 -8.10 1.20
C PHE A 209 19.17 -6.71 0.88
N ALA A 210 18.57 -5.66 1.46
CA ALA A 210 18.89 -4.27 1.16
C ALA A 210 19.19 -3.46 2.42
N LYS A 211 19.98 -2.39 2.27
CA LYS A 211 20.23 -1.43 3.36
C LYS A 211 19.10 -0.44 3.52
N TYR A 212 18.51 -0.03 2.41
CA TYR A 212 17.48 1.02 2.38
C TYR A 212 16.26 0.58 1.58
N LEU A 213 15.10 1.06 2.03
CA LEU A 213 13.81 0.93 1.34
C LEU A 213 13.28 2.34 1.01
N VAL A 214 12.86 2.55 -0.24
CA VAL A 214 12.09 3.73 -0.66
C VAL A 214 10.72 3.27 -1.13
N ALA A 215 9.66 3.73 -0.49
CA ALA A 215 8.28 3.36 -0.81
C ALA A 215 7.27 4.38 -0.27
N SER A 216 6.04 4.31 -0.76
CA SER A 216 4.92 5.14 -0.33
C SER A 216 3.98 4.39 0.62
N GLU A 217 3.49 5.07 1.67
CA GLU A 217 2.39 4.60 2.52
C GLU A 217 1.04 4.73 1.82
N GLU A 218 0.86 5.81 1.03
CA GLU A 218 -0.36 6.12 0.29
C GLU A 218 -0.27 5.61 -1.16
N THR A 219 -1.38 5.69 -1.88
CA THR A 219 -1.37 5.51 -3.33
C THR A 219 -0.50 6.57 -3.99
N GLU A 220 0.34 6.15 -4.91
CA GLU A 220 1.11 7.07 -5.74
C GLU A 220 0.28 7.54 -6.93
N PRO A 221 0.34 8.80 -7.34
CA PRO A 221 -0.33 9.28 -8.53
C PRO A 221 0.36 8.75 -9.81
N GLY A 222 -0.37 8.72 -10.92
CA GLY A 222 0.11 8.14 -12.19
C GLY A 222 1.33 8.80 -12.83
N ASN A 223 1.77 9.97 -12.30
CA ASN A 223 3.07 10.56 -12.70
C ASN A 223 4.27 9.82 -12.10
N GLY A 224 4.07 8.94 -11.08
CA GLY A 224 5.14 8.15 -10.50
C GLY A 224 6.36 8.94 -10.03
N TRP A 225 7.50 8.26 -9.96
CA TRP A 225 8.79 8.89 -9.65
C TRP A 225 9.30 9.70 -10.84
N LEU A 226 10.03 10.79 -10.58
CA LEU A 226 10.67 11.59 -11.64
C LEU A 226 12.00 10.95 -12.05
N TYR A 227 11.98 10.14 -13.11
CA TYR A 227 13.13 9.34 -13.56
C TYR A 227 14.29 10.21 -14.06
N SER A 228 14.01 11.31 -14.73
CA SER A 228 15.05 12.29 -15.12
C SER A 228 15.70 12.96 -13.90
N GLY A 229 14.96 13.13 -12.78
CA GLY A 229 15.44 13.75 -11.55
C GLY A 229 16.46 12.88 -10.83
N TRP A 230 16.07 11.70 -10.35
CA TRP A 230 16.97 10.85 -9.58
C TRP A 230 18.11 10.27 -10.43
N ALA A 231 17.84 9.87 -11.68
CA ALA A 231 18.87 9.36 -12.57
C ALA A 231 19.87 10.47 -12.97
N GLY A 232 19.39 11.71 -13.14
CA GLY A 232 20.22 12.89 -13.38
C GLY A 232 21.16 13.15 -12.21
N ALA A 233 20.65 13.13 -10.98
CA ALA A 233 21.47 13.30 -9.78
C ALA A 233 22.52 12.18 -9.62
N LEU A 234 22.13 10.93 -9.89
CA LEU A 234 23.03 9.78 -9.88
C LEU A 234 24.11 9.90 -10.96
N ALA A 235 23.75 10.38 -12.15
CA ALA A 235 24.71 10.63 -13.24
C ALA A 235 25.70 11.73 -12.91
N GLU A 236 25.27 12.78 -12.21
CA GLU A 236 26.14 13.87 -11.75
C GLU A 236 27.09 13.45 -10.60
N ASN A 237 26.61 12.59 -9.69
CA ASN A 237 27.37 12.11 -8.55
C ASN A 237 27.24 10.59 -8.34
N PRO A 238 27.89 9.73 -9.12
CA PRO A 238 27.84 8.27 -8.92
C PRO A 238 28.48 7.79 -7.60
N ALA A 239 29.17 8.69 -6.88
CA ALA A 239 29.74 8.35 -5.58
C ALA A 239 28.71 8.29 -4.44
N MET A 240 27.50 8.85 -4.63
CA MET A 240 26.45 8.83 -3.60
C MET A 240 26.17 7.42 -3.10
N ASP A 241 25.77 7.31 -1.84
CA ASP A 241 25.33 6.05 -1.24
C ASP A 241 23.80 5.87 -1.37
N GLY A 242 23.28 4.77 -0.82
CA GLY A 242 21.86 4.48 -0.92
C GLY A 242 20.98 5.43 -0.12
N GLN A 243 21.49 5.99 0.98
CA GLN A 243 20.76 7.01 1.74
C GLN A 243 20.65 8.31 0.94
N GLU A 244 21.74 8.74 0.32
CA GLU A 244 21.75 9.94 -0.52
C GLU A 244 20.85 9.76 -1.73
N LEU A 245 20.90 8.59 -2.41
CA LEU A 245 20.03 8.27 -3.55
C LEU A 245 18.55 8.21 -3.14
N GLY A 246 18.22 7.54 -2.04
CA GLY A 246 16.85 7.45 -1.55
C GLY A 246 16.27 8.82 -1.17
N THR A 247 17.07 9.70 -0.57
CA THR A 247 16.65 11.09 -0.30
C THR A 247 16.36 11.84 -1.59
N VAL A 248 17.22 11.69 -2.60
CA VAL A 248 17.01 12.33 -3.92
C VAL A 248 15.75 11.79 -4.60
N ILE A 249 15.48 10.48 -4.51
CA ILE A 249 14.24 9.91 -5.06
C ILE A 249 13.02 10.56 -4.39
N CYS A 250 13.01 10.67 -3.06
CA CYS A 250 11.91 11.32 -2.33
C CYS A 250 11.72 12.79 -2.76
N ASP A 251 12.82 13.57 -2.81
CA ASP A 251 12.77 14.99 -3.18
C ASP A 251 12.24 15.18 -4.61
N THR A 252 12.80 14.44 -5.57
CA THR A 252 12.42 14.57 -6.99
C THR A 252 11.02 14.01 -7.28
N TYR A 253 10.58 12.97 -6.57
CA TYR A 253 9.19 12.51 -6.61
C TYR A 253 8.22 13.62 -6.19
N TYR A 254 8.51 14.27 -5.04
CA TYR A 254 7.66 15.34 -4.54
C TYR A 254 7.66 16.57 -5.48
N GLU A 255 8.82 16.90 -6.07
CA GLU A 255 8.92 17.93 -7.11
C GLU A 255 8.06 17.57 -8.33
N GLY A 256 8.13 16.32 -8.81
CA GLY A 256 7.28 15.83 -9.92
C GLY A 256 5.79 15.90 -9.59
N CYS A 257 5.39 15.53 -8.38
CA CYS A 257 4.01 15.66 -7.91
C CYS A 257 3.56 17.14 -7.87
N GLN A 258 4.42 18.06 -7.41
CA GLN A 258 4.12 19.50 -7.44
C GLN A 258 3.95 20.04 -8.87
N GLU A 259 4.78 19.59 -9.81
CA GLU A 259 4.64 19.97 -11.22
C GLU A 259 3.37 19.41 -11.85
N ALA A 260 2.97 18.21 -11.47
CA ALA A 260 1.72 17.58 -11.90
C ALA A 260 0.48 18.11 -11.15
N GLY A 261 0.64 18.74 -9.96
CA GLY A 261 -0.44 19.19 -9.09
C GLY A 261 -1.11 18.04 -8.32
N THR A 262 -0.37 17.00 -7.99
CA THR A 262 -0.82 15.79 -7.28
C THR A 262 -0.21 15.65 -5.89
N GLU A 263 0.51 16.66 -5.40
CA GLU A 263 1.31 16.61 -4.17
C GLU A 263 0.49 16.52 -2.87
N ASP A 264 -0.78 16.93 -2.90
CA ASP A 264 -1.56 17.17 -1.67
C ASP A 264 -1.79 15.93 -0.79
N GLN A 265 -1.81 14.73 -1.40
CA GLN A 265 -2.04 13.46 -0.70
C GLN A 265 -0.87 12.47 -0.85
N THR A 266 0.22 12.85 -1.49
CA THR A 266 1.36 11.95 -1.71
C THR A 266 2.14 11.70 -0.43
N THR A 267 2.77 10.53 -0.34
CA THR A 267 3.81 10.19 0.64
C THR A 267 4.94 9.47 -0.07
N LEU A 268 6.16 9.63 0.39
CA LEU A 268 7.28 8.75 0.06
C LEU A 268 8.31 8.79 1.20
N SER A 269 8.80 7.64 1.63
CA SER A 269 9.73 7.55 2.74
C SER A 269 10.99 6.76 2.39
N LEU A 270 12.08 7.10 3.07
CA LEU A 270 13.35 6.38 3.05
C LEU A 270 13.57 5.73 4.41
N THR A 271 13.55 4.40 4.46
CA THR A 271 13.75 3.60 5.66
C THR A 271 15.12 2.92 5.65
N ASP A 272 15.86 3.04 6.76
CA ASP A 272 17.11 2.31 7.01
C ASP A 272 16.79 0.92 7.55
N LEU A 273 16.83 -0.08 6.69
CA LEU A 273 16.55 -1.47 7.03
C LEU A 273 17.60 -2.09 7.97
N THR A 274 18.79 -1.51 8.05
CA THR A 274 19.83 -1.95 9.00
C THR A 274 19.49 -1.57 10.45
N GLN A 275 18.59 -0.61 10.64
CA GLN A 275 18.06 -0.18 11.94
C GLN A 275 16.64 -0.72 12.21
N LEU A 276 16.12 -1.60 11.36
CA LEU A 276 14.72 -2.05 11.44
C LEU A 276 14.46 -3.00 12.63
N THR A 277 15.43 -3.80 13.06
CA THR A 277 15.23 -4.81 14.11
C THR A 277 14.61 -4.25 15.40
N PRO A 278 15.05 -3.08 15.95
CA PRO A 278 14.39 -2.49 17.12
C PRO A 278 12.91 -2.14 16.89
N LEU A 279 12.54 -1.71 15.67
CA LEU A 279 11.15 -1.45 15.33
C LEU A 279 10.33 -2.74 15.30
N LEU A 280 10.83 -3.80 14.69
CA LEU A 280 10.14 -5.10 14.67
C LEU A 280 9.95 -5.67 16.09
N ASP A 281 10.96 -5.54 16.95
CA ASP A 281 10.87 -5.95 18.35
C ASP A 281 9.83 -5.11 19.11
N ALA A 282 9.77 -3.80 18.88
CA ALA A 282 8.79 -2.90 19.48
C ALA A 282 7.37 -3.16 18.95
N TYR A 283 7.22 -3.41 17.66
CA TYR A 283 5.95 -3.74 17.01
C TYR A 283 5.38 -5.06 17.54
N GLU A 284 6.21 -6.10 17.65
CA GLU A 284 5.80 -7.38 18.24
C GLU A 284 5.42 -7.21 19.74
N ALA A 285 6.17 -6.41 20.50
CA ALA A 285 5.84 -6.13 21.92
C ALA A 285 4.52 -5.35 22.03
N PHE A 286 4.25 -4.42 21.13
CA PHE A 286 3.01 -3.65 21.06
C PHE A 286 1.82 -4.57 20.78
N GLY A 287 1.90 -5.45 19.79
CA GLY A 287 0.89 -6.46 19.52
C GLY A 287 0.71 -7.46 20.68
N GLN A 288 1.81 -7.88 21.35
CA GLN A 288 1.76 -8.79 22.49
C GLN A 288 1.08 -8.17 23.71
N GLU A 289 1.31 -6.89 23.97
CA GLU A 289 0.61 -6.16 25.02
C GLU A 289 -0.88 -6.02 24.68
N ALA A 290 -1.21 -5.60 23.45
CA ALA A 290 -2.58 -5.50 22.96
C ALA A 290 -3.34 -6.83 23.11
N LEU A 291 -2.75 -7.93 22.65
CA LEU A 291 -3.32 -9.27 22.78
C LEU A 291 -3.52 -9.67 24.27
N THR A 292 -2.57 -9.32 25.13
CA THR A 292 -2.66 -9.63 26.56
C THR A 292 -3.78 -8.85 27.24
N VAL A 293 -3.94 -7.56 26.91
CA VAL A 293 -5.02 -6.71 27.41
C VAL A 293 -6.37 -7.22 26.90
N ALA A 294 -6.49 -7.48 25.59
CA ALA A 294 -7.70 -8.02 24.98
C ALA A 294 -8.13 -9.38 25.58
N ALA A 295 -7.18 -10.26 25.90
CA ALA A 295 -7.45 -11.55 26.54
C ALA A 295 -7.91 -11.42 28.00
N GLN A 296 -7.59 -10.30 28.68
CA GLN A 296 -8.08 -9.99 30.02
C GLN A 296 -9.44 -9.30 29.97
N ASP A 297 -9.64 -8.41 29.02
CA ASP A 297 -10.86 -7.65 28.81
C ASP A 297 -11.11 -7.40 27.31
N PRO A 298 -12.00 -8.17 26.65
CA PRO A 298 -12.31 -8.00 25.24
C PRO A 298 -12.93 -6.65 24.86
N ALA A 299 -13.40 -5.82 25.80
CA ALA A 299 -13.81 -4.45 25.54
C ALA A 299 -12.67 -3.59 24.96
N PHE A 300 -11.42 -3.99 25.18
CA PHE A 300 -10.24 -3.38 24.61
C PHE A 300 -10.26 -3.32 23.06
N PHE A 301 -10.90 -4.28 22.37
CA PHE A 301 -11.03 -4.22 20.92
C PHE A 301 -11.76 -2.96 20.45
N ALA A 302 -12.81 -2.55 21.16
CA ALA A 302 -13.52 -1.31 20.85
C ALA A 302 -12.64 -0.06 21.09
N GLU A 303 -11.82 -0.06 22.14
CA GLU A 303 -10.90 1.04 22.44
C GLU A 303 -9.78 1.15 21.38
N LEU A 304 -9.18 0.02 21.02
CA LEU A 304 -8.18 -0.04 19.94
C LEU A 304 -8.79 0.35 18.60
N GLY A 305 -10.02 -0.10 18.31
CA GLY A 305 -10.76 0.28 17.11
C GLY A 305 -11.03 1.78 17.02
N ARG A 306 -11.32 2.45 18.14
CA ARG A 306 -11.43 3.92 18.19
C ARG A 306 -10.09 4.60 17.88
N ALA A 307 -9.00 4.10 18.43
CA ALA A 307 -7.67 4.63 18.12
C ALA A 307 -7.34 4.46 16.64
N ALA A 308 -7.61 3.29 16.06
CA ALA A 308 -7.37 3.01 14.65
C ALA A 308 -8.26 3.86 13.72
N SER A 309 -9.55 4.04 14.04
CA SER A 309 -10.47 4.85 13.23
C SER A 309 -10.11 6.34 13.18
N GLN A 310 -9.36 6.83 14.17
CA GLN A 310 -8.85 8.19 14.23
C GLN A 310 -7.44 8.32 13.67
N SER A 311 -6.78 7.21 13.36
CA SER A 311 -5.43 7.22 12.80
C SER A 311 -5.47 7.41 11.29
N GLU A 312 -4.43 8.04 10.76
CA GLU A 312 -4.26 8.18 9.32
C GLU A 312 -4.20 6.80 8.67
N ASN A 313 -4.91 6.63 7.56
CA ASN A 313 -5.01 5.38 6.85
C ASN A 313 -4.88 5.61 5.33
N TYR A 314 -4.51 4.58 4.60
CA TYR A 314 -4.02 4.73 3.24
C TYR A 314 -4.78 3.84 2.24
N GLY A 315 -4.87 4.29 0.99
CA GLY A 315 -5.48 3.59 -0.13
C GLY A 315 -7.01 3.44 -0.06
N GLY A 316 -7.62 3.95 1.00
CA GLY A 316 -9.05 3.83 1.29
C GLY A 316 -9.36 2.68 2.26
N ASN A 317 -10.24 2.98 3.23
CA ASN A 317 -10.76 2.04 4.21
C ASN A 317 -12.24 2.32 4.47
N THR A 318 -13.00 2.54 3.41
CA THR A 318 -14.43 2.76 3.42
C THR A 318 -15.13 1.79 2.47
N ARG A 319 -16.44 1.72 2.58
CA ARG A 319 -17.24 0.83 1.74
C ARG A 319 -17.12 1.15 0.25
N GLU A 320 -17.09 2.44 -0.10
CA GLU A 320 -17.08 2.89 -1.49
C GLU A 320 -15.67 2.85 -2.11
N GLN A 321 -14.63 3.02 -1.27
CA GLN A 321 -13.24 2.97 -1.72
C GLN A 321 -12.67 1.55 -1.73
N GLY A 322 -13.27 0.63 -0.96
CA GLY A 322 -12.69 -0.66 -0.60
C GLY A 322 -11.86 -0.58 0.68
N TYR A 323 -11.26 -1.68 1.09
CA TYR A 323 -10.51 -1.79 2.34
C TYR A 323 -9.11 -2.33 2.08
N THR A 324 -8.12 -1.44 2.11
CA THR A 324 -6.71 -1.83 2.06
C THR A 324 -6.23 -2.40 3.38
N ASN A 325 -6.94 -2.07 4.47
CA ASN A 325 -6.57 -2.39 5.84
C ASN A 325 -5.18 -1.86 6.25
N MET A 326 -4.73 -0.74 5.64
CA MET A 326 -3.46 -0.10 5.96
C MET A 326 -3.67 1.14 6.82
N VAL A 327 -3.00 1.21 7.97
CA VAL A 327 -3.00 2.33 8.91
C VAL A 327 -1.58 2.82 9.17
N ASP A 328 -1.41 4.11 9.40
CA ASP A 328 -0.11 4.66 9.82
C ASP A 328 0.34 4.06 11.16
N LEU A 329 1.53 3.43 11.18
CA LEU A 329 2.03 2.74 12.37
C LEU A 329 2.32 3.71 13.52
N GLY A 330 2.94 4.85 13.22
CA GLY A 330 3.30 5.85 14.22
C GLY A 330 2.06 6.54 14.79
N ASP A 331 1.06 6.83 13.96
CA ASP A 331 -0.17 7.47 14.40
C ASP A 331 -1.04 6.52 15.23
N LEU A 332 -1.17 5.26 14.81
CA LEU A 332 -1.82 4.21 15.60
C LEU A 332 -1.16 4.05 16.98
N ALA A 333 0.18 4.01 17.03
CA ALA A 333 0.89 3.93 18.29
C ALA A 333 0.65 5.18 19.16
N ARG A 334 0.72 6.39 18.59
CA ARG A 334 0.42 7.64 19.32
C ARG A 334 -0.99 7.65 19.90
N LYS A 335 -2.00 7.30 19.10
CA LYS A 335 -3.42 7.26 19.48
C LYS A 335 -3.71 6.16 20.51
N SER A 336 -2.89 5.12 20.56
CA SER A 336 -3.00 4.01 21.52
C SER A 336 -2.15 4.21 22.78
N SER A 337 -1.44 5.32 22.94
CA SER A 337 -0.47 5.53 24.02
C SER A 337 -1.08 5.57 25.42
N ASP A 338 -2.36 5.93 25.55
CA ASP A 338 -3.10 5.87 26.81
C ASP A 338 -3.62 4.46 27.14
N LEU A 339 -3.63 3.56 26.14
CA LEU A 339 -4.11 2.17 26.25
C LEU A 339 -2.96 1.18 26.48
N LEU A 340 -1.80 1.44 25.87
CA LEU A 340 -0.66 0.50 25.79
C LEU A 340 0.65 1.20 26.11
N ASP A 341 1.34 0.73 27.13
CA ASP A 341 2.63 1.30 27.59
C ASP A 341 3.74 1.12 26.53
N SER A 342 3.66 0.08 25.70
CA SER A 342 4.62 -0.23 24.64
C SER A 342 4.56 0.70 23.41
N ALA A 343 3.48 1.47 23.26
CA ALA A 343 3.28 2.35 22.10
C ALA A 343 4.43 3.35 21.89
N GLN A 344 5.00 3.92 22.96
CA GLN A 344 6.12 4.84 22.89
C GLN A 344 7.38 4.21 22.28
N ALA A 345 7.62 2.92 22.55
CA ALA A 345 8.78 2.23 21.98
C ALA A 345 8.66 2.05 20.46
N VAL A 346 7.43 1.90 19.93
CA VAL A 346 7.17 1.86 18.49
C VAL A 346 7.51 3.19 17.84
N THR A 347 7.01 4.31 18.38
CA THR A 347 7.27 5.64 17.83
C THR A 347 8.74 6.02 17.90
N ASP A 348 9.43 5.67 18.99
CA ASP A 348 10.87 5.93 19.14
C ASP A 348 11.66 5.13 18.09
N ALA A 349 11.42 3.82 17.96
CA ALA A 349 12.13 2.96 17.01
C ALA A 349 11.81 3.31 15.55
N LEU A 350 10.56 3.71 15.25
CA LEU A 350 10.17 4.19 13.93
C LEU A 350 10.96 5.47 13.54
N SER A 351 11.04 6.42 14.46
CA SER A 351 11.84 7.66 14.28
C SER A 351 13.33 7.40 14.06
N ASP A 352 13.86 6.29 14.58
CA ASP A 352 15.27 5.92 14.42
C ASP A 352 15.56 5.26 13.07
N CYS A 353 14.58 4.57 12.45
CA CYS A 353 14.77 3.87 11.18
C CYS A 353 14.23 4.62 9.96
N VAL A 354 13.20 5.45 10.06
CA VAL A 354 12.74 6.32 8.97
C VAL A 354 13.63 7.55 8.90
N LEU A 355 14.54 7.58 7.93
CA LEU A 355 15.56 8.61 7.84
C LEU A 355 15.08 9.89 7.17
N TYR A 356 14.16 9.78 6.24
CA TYR A 356 13.63 10.88 5.46
C TYR A 356 12.22 10.56 4.95
N GLN A 357 11.41 11.57 4.82
CA GLN A 357 10.09 11.43 4.20
C GLN A 357 9.62 12.75 3.60
N VAL A 358 8.80 12.65 2.57
CA VAL A 358 8.02 13.73 1.99
C VAL A 358 6.55 13.38 2.08
N GLY A 359 5.70 14.39 2.23
CA GLY A 359 4.25 14.17 2.32
C GLY A 359 3.46 15.43 1.99
N GLY A 360 2.28 15.24 1.43
CA GLY A 360 1.33 16.29 1.12
C GLY A 360 0.66 16.87 2.37
N ILE A 361 -0.03 18.00 2.18
CA ILE A 361 -0.69 18.72 3.28
C ILE A 361 -1.82 17.93 3.94
N TYR A 362 -2.39 16.94 3.24
CA TYR A 362 -3.42 16.04 3.73
C TYR A 362 -2.86 14.65 4.12
N ARG A 363 -1.55 14.57 4.41
CA ARG A 363 -0.84 13.40 4.96
C ARG A 363 0.10 13.81 6.10
N ALA A 364 -0.38 14.74 6.93
CA ALA A 364 0.44 15.36 7.97
C ALA A 364 0.82 14.42 9.12
N GLN A 365 0.11 13.31 9.31
CA GLN A 365 0.40 12.32 10.34
C GLN A 365 1.23 11.14 9.84
N ALA A 366 1.48 11.05 8.52
CA ALA A 366 2.31 10.01 7.92
C ALA A 366 3.65 9.90 8.66
N SER A 367 4.01 8.69 9.03
CA SER A 367 5.20 8.41 9.83
C SER A 367 6.29 7.63 9.08
N GLY A 368 6.02 7.30 7.81
CA GLY A 368 6.92 6.66 6.87
C GLY A 368 6.75 5.15 6.76
N LEU A 369 6.02 4.50 7.67
CA LEU A 369 5.62 3.09 7.54
C LEU A 369 4.20 2.88 8.05
N SER A 370 3.39 2.18 7.26
CA SER A 370 2.08 1.67 7.66
C SER A 370 2.17 0.25 8.23
N CYS A 371 1.08 -0.19 8.83
CA CYS A 371 0.87 -1.58 9.23
C CYS A 371 -0.56 -2.03 8.91
N TYR A 372 -0.78 -3.33 8.88
CA TYR A 372 -2.12 -3.89 8.72
C TYR A 372 -2.97 -3.64 9.98
N TYR A 373 -4.21 -3.20 9.76
CA TYR A 373 -5.29 -3.16 10.75
C TYR A 373 -6.59 -3.62 10.09
N SER A 374 -7.28 -4.60 10.69
CA SER A 374 -8.51 -5.19 10.11
C SER A 374 -9.72 -4.25 10.27
N TYR A 375 -9.84 -3.25 9.40
CA TYR A 375 -10.96 -2.29 9.44
C TYR A 375 -12.31 -2.90 9.07
N ASN A 376 -12.33 -3.80 8.09
CA ASN A 376 -13.57 -4.43 7.60
C ASN A 376 -13.96 -5.69 8.40
N GLY A 377 -13.06 -6.25 9.19
CA GLY A 377 -13.29 -7.50 9.90
C GLY A 377 -13.50 -8.70 8.97
N ASP A 378 -12.94 -8.67 7.75
CA ASP A 378 -13.04 -9.76 6.80
C ASP A 378 -12.04 -10.86 7.13
N THR A 379 -12.52 -12.10 7.16
CA THR A 379 -11.68 -13.26 7.51
C THR A 379 -10.80 -13.72 6.36
N ASP A 380 -11.19 -13.47 5.11
CA ASP A 380 -10.38 -13.84 3.95
C ASP A 380 -9.17 -12.91 3.84
N ASP A 381 -9.34 -11.60 4.11
CA ASP A 381 -8.25 -10.63 4.21
C ASP A 381 -7.31 -10.97 5.36
N LEU A 382 -7.85 -11.36 6.53
CA LEU A 382 -7.03 -11.81 7.65
C LEU A 382 -6.24 -13.08 7.30
N ASP A 383 -6.88 -14.06 6.63
CA ASP A 383 -6.20 -15.28 6.21
C ASP A 383 -5.07 -14.98 5.20
N ALA A 384 -5.25 -14.01 4.32
CA ALA A 384 -4.21 -13.53 3.42
C ALA A 384 -3.07 -12.86 4.20
N TYR A 385 -3.38 -11.91 5.10
CA TYR A 385 -2.38 -11.25 5.95
C TYR A 385 -1.60 -12.23 6.83
N THR A 386 -2.25 -13.25 7.40
CA THR A 386 -1.55 -14.23 8.25
C THR A 386 -0.47 -15.03 7.52
N ARG A 387 -0.54 -15.13 6.19
CA ARG A 387 0.50 -15.78 5.38
C ARG A 387 1.74 -14.91 5.20
N VAL A 388 1.56 -13.60 5.05
CA VAL A 388 2.62 -12.67 4.64
C VAL A 388 3.11 -11.73 5.74
N GLY A 389 2.25 -11.33 6.67
CA GLY A 389 2.57 -10.36 7.71
C GLY A 389 3.69 -10.81 8.65
N THR A 390 4.43 -9.87 9.22
CA THR A 390 5.60 -10.13 10.10
C THR A 390 5.24 -10.18 11.58
N GLY A 391 4.24 -9.40 12.05
CA GLY A 391 3.85 -9.31 13.45
C GLY A 391 3.03 -10.50 13.93
N GLN A 392 3.64 -11.49 14.58
CA GLN A 392 2.90 -12.67 15.05
C GLN A 392 1.82 -12.32 16.08
N ALA A 393 2.12 -11.40 17.00
CA ALA A 393 1.18 -11.00 18.03
C ALA A 393 -0.07 -10.30 17.46
N PHE A 394 0.09 -9.50 16.39
CA PHE A 394 -1.04 -8.88 15.70
C PHE A 394 -1.89 -9.89 14.94
N LYS A 395 -1.28 -10.89 14.29
CA LYS A 395 -2.01 -12.01 13.68
C LYS A 395 -2.91 -12.72 14.71
N SER A 396 -2.36 -13.01 15.87
CA SER A 396 -3.09 -13.63 16.98
C SER A 396 -4.17 -12.69 17.53
N LEU A 397 -3.90 -11.38 17.63
CA LEU A 397 -4.86 -10.38 18.10
C LEU A 397 -6.10 -10.34 17.19
N TYR A 398 -5.91 -10.19 15.89
CA TYR A 398 -7.01 -10.14 14.91
C TYR A 398 -7.73 -11.50 14.80
N THR A 399 -6.99 -12.62 14.89
CA THR A 399 -7.61 -13.94 14.93
C THR A 399 -8.52 -14.08 16.14
N TYR A 400 -8.10 -13.62 17.32
CA TYR A 400 -8.94 -13.64 18.53
C TYR A 400 -10.14 -12.71 18.38
N GLU A 401 -9.96 -11.50 17.87
CA GLU A 401 -11.04 -10.54 17.63
C GLU A 401 -12.14 -11.13 16.74
N LEU A 402 -11.76 -11.69 15.59
CA LEU A 402 -12.72 -12.11 14.57
C LEU A 402 -13.31 -13.51 14.84
N THR A 403 -12.56 -14.40 15.47
CA THR A 403 -12.99 -15.80 15.67
C THR A 403 -13.34 -16.14 17.10
N GLY A 404 -12.92 -15.34 18.07
CA GLY A 404 -13.01 -15.64 19.51
C GLY A 404 -12.08 -16.76 19.96
N GLN A 405 -11.08 -17.15 19.16
CA GLN A 405 -10.24 -18.31 19.41
C GLN A 405 -8.75 -18.02 19.19
N LEU A 406 -7.91 -18.72 19.92
CA LEU A 406 -6.47 -18.84 19.70
C LEU A 406 -6.06 -20.27 19.90
N ASP A 407 -4.91 -20.65 19.39
CA ASP A 407 -4.32 -21.95 19.66
C ASP A 407 -3.96 -22.13 21.14
N GLU A 408 -4.05 -23.35 21.66
CA GLU A 408 -3.78 -23.65 23.07
C GLU A 408 -2.38 -23.20 23.52
N SER A 409 -1.39 -23.25 22.62
CA SER A 409 -0.03 -22.79 22.89
C SER A 409 0.09 -21.28 23.00
N GLU A 410 -0.70 -20.53 22.23
CA GLU A 410 -0.78 -19.06 22.29
C GLU A 410 -1.42 -18.62 23.59
N VAL A 411 -2.57 -19.22 23.97
CA VAL A 411 -3.23 -18.96 25.25
C VAL A 411 -2.29 -19.23 26.43
N GLN A 412 -1.53 -20.33 26.38
CA GLN A 412 -0.56 -20.66 27.44
C GLN A 412 0.61 -19.68 27.54
N ALA A 413 0.94 -18.99 26.45
CA ALA A 413 1.99 -17.99 26.41
C ALA A 413 1.55 -16.63 27.01
N LEU A 414 0.24 -16.39 27.12
CA LEU A 414 -0.28 -15.12 27.64
C LEU A 414 -0.14 -15.02 29.16
N PRO A 415 0.48 -13.95 29.69
CA PRO A 415 0.71 -13.80 31.13
C PRO A 415 -0.60 -13.72 31.91
N GLY A 416 -0.80 -14.67 32.85
CA GLY A 416 -1.94 -14.67 33.77
C GLY A 416 -3.27 -15.13 33.17
N ILE A 417 -3.31 -15.51 31.90
CA ILE A 417 -4.50 -16.02 31.21
C ILE A 417 -4.55 -17.55 31.37
N GLN A 418 -5.68 -18.07 31.79
CA GLN A 418 -5.95 -19.51 31.88
C GLN A 418 -6.96 -19.98 30.83
N GLU A 419 -7.90 -19.09 30.48
CA GLU A 419 -8.96 -19.32 29.51
C GLU A 419 -9.31 -17.96 28.90
N LEU A 420 -9.53 -17.91 27.58
CA LEU A 420 -9.98 -16.71 26.90
C LEU A 420 -11.41 -16.36 27.30
N GLN A 421 -11.70 -15.08 27.32
CA GLN A 421 -13.07 -14.60 27.49
C GLN A 421 -13.79 -14.60 26.14
N ASP A 422 -15.12 -14.70 26.15
CA ASP A 422 -15.92 -14.54 24.95
C ASP A 422 -15.82 -13.08 24.46
N VAL A 423 -15.52 -12.89 23.19
CA VAL A 423 -15.56 -11.56 22.56
C VAL A 423 -17.02 -11.16 22.39
N VAL A 424 -17.39 -10.03 22.99
CA VAL A 424 -18.73 -9.45 22.86
C VAL A 424 -18.76 -8.55 21.63
N THR A 425 -19.69 -8.81 20.72
CA THR A 425 -19.86 -8.08 19.47
C THR A 425 -21.14 -7.23 19.47
N LEU A 426 -21.29 -6.36 18.47
CA LEU A 426 -22.52 -5.59 18.25
C LEU A 426 -23.79 -6.45 18.20
N LYS A 427 -23.69 -7.70 17.76
CA LYS A 427 -24.81 -8.63 17.63
C LYS A 427 -25.28 -9.22 18.97
N ASP A 428 -24.42 -9.19 19.98
CA ASP A 428 -24.69 -9.75 21.31
C ASP A 428 -25.43 -8.75 22.20
N VAL A 429 -25.47 -7.47 21.80
CA VAL A 429 -26.14 -6.39 22.51
C VAL A 429 -27.49 -6.09 21.85
N ASN A 430 -28.54 -6.00 22.68
CA ASN A 430 -29.86 -5.60 22.20
C ASN A 430 -29.99 -4.08 22.16
N TRP A 431 -30.03 -3.51 20.96
CA TRP A 431 -30.20 -2.08 20.70
C TRP A 431 -31.65 -1.67 20.38
N ASP A 432 -32.61 -2.62 20.28
CA ASP A 432 -33.97 -2.39 19.81
C ASP A 432 -34.75 -1.38 20.67
N ASP A 433 -34.42 -1.29 21.96
CA ASP A 433 -35.06 -0.38 22.92
C ASP A 433 -34.24 0.89 23.18
N ALA A 434 -33.14 1.15 22.43
CA ALA A 434 -32.31 2.31 22.63
C ALA A 434 -33.09 3.59 22.26
N PRO A 435 -33.23 4.56 23.19
CA PRO A 435 -33.96 5.79 22.91
C PRO A 435 -33.21 6.63 21.86
N LEU A 436 -33.92 7.08 20.84
CA LEU A 436 -33.52 8.14 19.93
C LEU A 436 -34.49 9.29 20.13
N ASP A 437 -34.04 10.31 20.82
CA ASP A 437 -34.81 11.49 21.17
C ASP A 437 -34.33 12.73 20.41
N LEU A 438 -35.08 13.82 20.50
CA LEU A 438 -34.62 15.13 20.04
C LEU A 438 -34.33 16.01 21.28
N ASN A 439 -33.21 16.73 21.25
CA ASN A 439 -32.92 17.74 22.25
C ASN A 439 -33.74 19.03 22.02
N ASP A 440 -33.55 20.03 22.89
CA ASP A 440 -34.27 21.31 22.81
C ASP A 440 -33.94 22.08 21.51
N ASP A 441 -32.81 21.83 20.89
CA ASP A 441 -32.38 22.44 19.61
C ASP A 441 -32.88 21.66 18.39
N GLY A 442 -33.52 20.51 18.59
CA GLY A 442 -34.09 19.65 17.56
C GLY A 442 -33.09 18.62 16.97
N ASN A 443 -31.90 18.48 17.56
CA ASN A 443 -30.90 17.53 17.13
C ASN A 443 -31.16 16.15 17.73
N ALA A 444 -30.76 15.11 17.04
CA ALA A 444 -30.90 13.72 17.47
C ALA A 444 -29.97 13.42 18.68
N VAL A 445 -30.50 12.65 19.62
CA VAL A 445 -29.78 12.13 20.80
C VAL A 445 -30.03 10.64 20.89
N LEU A 446 -28.98 9.85 20.68
CA LEU A 446 -29.03 8.40 20.82
C LEU A 446 -28.45 7.99 22.18
N THR A 447 -29.21 7.22 22.95
CA THR A 447 -28.77 6.69 24.26
C THR A 447 -28.68 5.17 24.20
N LEU A 448 -27.46 4.66 24.10
CA LEU A 448 -27.17 3.22 24.06
C LEU A 448 -26.85 2.64 25.43
N GLY A 449 -26.41 3.49 26.37
CA GLY A 449 -25.95 3.10 27.68
C GLY A 449 -24.47 2.70 27.72
N PRO A 450 -23.91 2.48 28.94
CA PRO A 450 -22.47 2.26 29.10
C PRO A 450 -21.90 1.07 28.34
N GLN A 451 -22.69 0.05 28.03
CA GLN A 451 -22.25 -1.11 27.23
C GLN A 451 -21.81 -0.73 25.79
N ALA A 452 -22.16 0.46 25.32
CA ALA A 452 -21.71 0.95 24.01
C ALA A 452 -20.19 1.11 23.99
N ASN A 453 -19.58 1.54 25.10
CA ASN A 453 -18.14 1.72 25.19
C ASN A 453 -17.35 0.41 25.00
N ASP A 454 -17.96 -0.72 25.37
CA ASP A 454 -17.31 -2.03 25.35
C ASP A 454 -17.33 -2.70 23.96
N VAL A 455 -18.18 -2.21 23.04
CA VAL A 455 -18.41 -2.89 21.74
C VAL A 455 -18.39 -1.98 20.52
N LEU A 456 -18.36 -0.65 20.68
CA LEU A 456 -18.38 0.29 19.57
C LEU A 456 -17.00 0.90 19.31
N ALA A 457 -16.45 0.67 18.13
CA ALA A 457 -15.26 1.37 17.65
C ALA A 457 -15.61 2.76 17.07
N SER A 458 -16.76 2.89 16.41
CA SER A 458 -17.21 4.14 15.84
C SER A 458 -18.73 4.25 15.86
N ILE A 459 -19.24 5.46 15.70
CA ILE A 459 -20.67 5.76 15.55
C ILE A 459 -20.81 6.98 14.63
N GLY A 460 -21.87 7.02 13.84
CA GLY A 460 -22.18 8.15 12.99
C GLY A 460 -23.69 8.25 12.76
N PHE A 461 -24.16 9.44 12.40
CA PHE A 461 -25.54 9.70 12.03
C PHE A 461 -25.67 9.75 10.50
N SER A 462 -26.50 8.87 9.95
CA SER A 462 -26.80 8.88 8.53
C SER A 462 -27.81 9.98 8.20
N LEU A 463 -27.49 10.80 7.21
CA LEU A 463 -28.36 11.86 6.72
C LEU A 463 -29.12 11.40 5.48
N MET A 464 -30.43 11.71 5.47
CA MET A 464 -31.31 11.43 4.34
C MET A 464 -32.10 12.69 4.00
N TYR A 465 -32.06 13.09 2.73
CA TYR A 465 -32.98 14.10 2.21
C TYR A 465 -34.29 13.43 1.79
N VAL A 466 -35.41 13.89 2.36
CA VAL A 466 -36.74 13.34 2.08
C VAL A 466 -37.52 14.31 1.17
N ASP A 467 -37.81 13.86 -0.06
CA ASP A 467 -38.69 14.57 -1.00
C ASP A 467 -40.10 13.99 -0.91
N GLU A 468 -40.93 14.58 -0.07
CA GLU A 468 -42.30 14.15 0.15
C GLU A 468 -43.19 14.34 -1.10
N GLU A 469 -42.85 15.27 -2.02
CA GLU A 469 -43.65 15.54 -3.22
C GLU A 469 -43.49 14.43 -4.25
N ASN A 470 -42.30 13.82 -4.33
CA ASN A 470 -41.97 12.79 -5.29
C ASN A 470 -41.91 11.38 -4.66
N ASP A 471 -42.17 11.25 -3.36
CA ASP A 471 -42.06 9.99 -2.58
C ASP A 471 -40.66 9.35 -2.75
N GLN A 472 -39.61 10.16 -2.59
CA GLN A 472 -38.21 9.76 -2.73
C GLN A 472 -37.41 10.08 -1.48
N MET A 473 -36.45 9.24 -1.18
CA MET A 473 -35.39 9.51 -0.21
C MET A 473 -34.03 9.44 -0.90
N LEU A 474 -33.20 10.44 -0.65
CA LEU A 474 -31.81 10.47 -1.08
C LEU A 474 -30.92 10.32 0.15
N TYR A 475 -30.12 9.26 0.18
CA TYR A 475 -29.09 9.07 1.20
C TYR A 475 -27.92 10.01 0.89
N LEU A 476 -27.52 10.81 1.87
CA LEU A 476 -26.50 11.86 1.67
C LEU A 476 -25.13 11.43 2.20
N GLY A 477 -25.08 10.52 3.14
CA GLY A 477 -23.85 10.06 3.76
C GLY A 477 -23.93 10.05 5.29
N THR A 478 -22.77 10.00 5.93
CA THR A 478 -22.65 10.00 7.40
C THR A 478 -22.17 11.35 7.88
N ASP A 479 -22.91 11.93 8.82
CA ASP A 479 -22.52 13.14 9.54
C ASP A 479 -21.62 12.76 10.73
N ASN A 480 -20.47 13.40 10.83
CA ASN A 480 -19.52 13.26 11.92
C ASN A 480 -19.48 14.48 12.88
N ASP A 481 -20.28 15.54 12.60
CA ASP A 481 -20.43 16.68 13.53
C ASP A 481 -21.30 16.27 14.73
N MET A 482 -20.69 15.52 15.65
CA MET A 482 -21.36 14.95 16.80
C MET A 482 -20.54 15.09 18.07
N THR A 483 -21.21 15.00 19.21
CA THR A 483 -20.58 14.89 20.52
C THR A 483 -20.83 13.50 21.10
N ALA A 484 -19.78 12.80 21.48
CA ALA A 484 -19.84 11.47 22.07
C ALA A 484 -19.52 11.51 23.56
N ASP A 485 -20.39 10.96 24.38
CA ASP A 485 -20.16 10.62 25.78
C ASP A 485 -20.05 9.09 25.87
N TRP A 486 -18.85 8.59 25.62
CA TRP A 486 -18.56 7.16 25.58
C TRP A 486 -18.84 6.46 26.91
N ASP A 487 -18.52 7.10 28.05
CA ASP A 487 -18.70 6.53 29.37
C ASP A 487 -20.17 6.23 29.70
N ASN A 488 -21.09 7.06 29.22
CA ASN A 488 -22.52 6.90 29.39
C ASN A 488 -23.23 6.32 28.18
N GLY A 489 -22.53 6.15 27.06
CA GLY A 489 -23.08 5.69 25.78
C GLY A 489 -24.15 6.62 25.24
N VAL A 490 -23.90 7.94 25.27
CA VAL A 490 -24.84 8.97 24.80
C VAL A 490 -24.18 9.77 23.66
N PHE A 491 -24.87 9.85 22.53
CA PHE A 491 -24.34 10.45 21.31
C PHE A 491 -25.31 11.52 20.80
N TYR A 492 -24.76 12.71 20.56
CA TYR A 492 -25.51 13.88 20.15
C TYR A 492 -25.11 14.29 18.75
N ASP A 493 -26.05 14.31 17.82
CA ASP A 493 -25.87 14.88 16.51
C ASP A 493 -25.90 16.42 16.61
N ASN A 494 -24.88 17.08 16.05
CA ASN A 494 -24.79 18.54 15.98
C ASN A 494 -25.10 19.08 14.60
N PHE A 495 -25.68 18.28 13.70
CA PHE A 495 -25.99 18.68 12.34
C PHE A 495 -26.74 19.99 12.27
N ARG A 496 -26.26 20.93 11.43
CA ARG A 496 -26.74 22.31 11.35
C ARG A 496 -27.49 22.62 10.06
N GLY A 497 -27.97 21.59 9.35
CA GLY A 497 -28.71 21.74 8.11
C GLY A 497 -27.83 22.22 6.93
N VAL A 498 -26.56 21.84 6.90
CA VAL A 498 -25.62 22.20 5.83
C VAL A 498 -24.92 20.95 5.31
N TRP A 499 -24.91 20.76 4.00
CA TRP A 499 -24.30 19.62 3.35
C TRP A 499 -23.49 20.00 2.11
N GLY A 500 -22.65 19.08 1.61
CA GLY A 500 -21.86 19.27 0.41
C GLY A 500 -22.71 19.26 -0.87
N ALA A 501 -22.38 20.14 -1.79
CA ALA A 501 -23.00 20.17 -3.12
C ALA A 501 -21.96 20.48 -4.20
N ILE A 502 -22.03 19.78 -5.32
CA ILE A 502 -21.24 20.03 -6.52
C ILE A 502 -22.16 20.64 -7.57
N ASP A 503 -21.79 21.79 -8.11
CA ASP A 503 -22.60 22.54 -9.11
C ASP A 503 -24.04 22.82 -8.68
N GLY A 504 -24.28 22.92 -7.36
CA GLY A 504 -25.61 23.16 -6.79
C GLY A 504 -26.45 21.90 -6.63
N HIS A 505 -25.90 20.72 -6.88
CA HIS A 505 -26.52 19.44 -6.61
C HIS A 505 -25.96 18.85 -5.33
N ILE A 506 -26.83 18.50 -4.39
CA ILE A 506 -26.44 17.77 -3.17
C ILE A 506 -25.86 16.43 -3.59
N VAL A 507 -24.74 16.05 -3.00
CA VAL A 507 -24.02 14.80 -3.32
C VAL A 507 -23.95 13.88 -2.12
N TYR A 508 -23.84 12.58 -2.39
CA TYR A 508 -23.40 11.61 -1.37
C TYR A 508 -21.94 11.88 -1.05
N MET A 509 -21.61 11.87 0.24
CA MET A 509 -20.24 12.05 0.72
C MET A 509 -19.97 11.01 1.82
N GLU A 510 -18.92 10.26 1.66
CA GLU A 510 -18.43 9.33 2.67
C GLU A 510 -17.17 9.90 3.32
N LEU A 511 -17.15 9.95 4.65
CA LEU A 511 -15.99 10.41 5.41
C LEU A 511 -14.92 9.31 5.33
N SER A 512 -13.75 9.65 4.78
CA SER A 512 -12.61 8.73 4.67
C SER A 512 -11.54 8.98 5.75
N TYR A 513 -11.44 10.20 6.26
CA TYR A 513 -10.57 10.55 7.37
C TYR A 513 -11.12 11.74 8.15
N GLU A 514 -11.07 11.65 9.49
CA GLU A 514 -11.45 12.71 10.42
C GLU A 514 -10.20 13.18 11.19
N GLY A 515 -9.72 14.38 10.87
CA GLY A 515 -8.55 14.98 11.50
C GLY A 515 -8.87 16.22 12.30
N ASP A 516 -7.89 16.72 13.06
CA ASP A 516 -8.02 17.93 13.88
C ASP A 516 -8.13 19.22 13.03
N ASP A 517 -7.46 19.25 11.87
CA ASP A 517 -7.35 20.43 11.00
C ASP A 517 -8.18 20.34 9.73
N TYR A 518 -8.52 19.12 9.29
CA TYR A 518 -9.29 18.86 8.07
C TYR A 518 -9.98 17.49 8.13
N ASN A 519 -11.03 17.35 7.32
CA ASN A 519 -11.64 16.06 7.00
C ASN A 519 -11.44 15.73 5.54
N LEU A 520 -11.26 14.44 5.23
CA LEU A 520 -11.28 13.90 3.87
C LEU A 520 -12.60 13.17 3.61
N TYR A 521 -13.11 13.33 2.40
CA TYR A 521 -14.34 12.67 1.97
C TYR A 521 -14.15 12.05 0.58
N SER A 522 -14.87 10.97 0.37
CA SER A 522 -15.03 10.31 -0.92
C SER A 522 -16.44 10.57 -1.46
N VAL A 523 -16.53 10.95 -2.73
CA VAL A 523 -17.80 11.18 -3.43
C VAL A 523 -17.81 10.29 -4.67
N PRO A 524 -18.60 9.22 -4.73
CA PRO A 524 -18.68 8.38 -5.91
C PRO A 524 -19.27 9.15 -7.09
N ILE A 525 -18.58 9.11 -8.21
CA ILE A 525 -18.95 9.81 -9.45
C ILE A 525 -18.79 8.90 -10.66
N LEU A 526 -19.46 9.27 -11.75
CA LEU A 526 -19.14 8.75 -13.08
C LEU A 526 -18.35 9.80 -13.85
N LEU A 527 -17.14 9.46 -14.25
CA LEU A 527 -16.30 10.28 -15.10
C LEU A 527 -16.14 9.59 -16.45
N ASN A 528 -16.78 10.16 -17.50
CA ASN A 528 -16.85 9.54 -18.84
C ASN A 528 -17.44 8.13 -18.87
N ASP A 529 -18.47 7.88 -18.07
CA ASP A 529 -19.16 6.60 -17.89
C ASP A 529 -18.36 5.52 -17.11
N GLU A 530 -17.21 5.87 -16.53
CA GLU A 530 -16.45 5.03 -15.60
C GLU A 530 -16.63 5.47 -14.15
N GLU A 531 -16.57 4.52 -13.21
CA GLU A 531 -16.73 4.76 -11.78
C GLU A 531 -15.43 5.27 -11.17
N TYR A 532 -15.52 6.38 -10.42
CA TYR A 532 -14.43 7.00 -9.66
C TYR A 532 -14.93 7.50 -8.33
N ASN A 533 -14.02 7.68 -7.41
CA ASN A 533 -14.21 8.37 -6.14
C ASN A 533 -13.56 9.76 -6.23
N LEU A 534 -14.37 10.81 -6.27
CA LEU A 534 -13.88 12.17 -6.15
C LEU A 534 -13.42 12.40 -4.72
N GLN A 535 -12.15 12.65 -4.55
CA GLN A 535 -11.54 12.93 -3.25
C GLN A 535 -11.62 14.42 -2.98
N VAL A 536 -12.14 14.77 -1.81
CA VAL A 536 -12.31 16.15 -1.40
C VAL A 536 -11.88 16.35 0.04
N ALA A 537 -11.26 17.49 0.33
CA ALA A 537 -10.88 17.90 1.67
C ALA A 537 -11.73 19.10 2.12
N TYR A 538 -12.08 19.13 3.40
CA TYR A 538 -12.59 20.32 4.06
C TYR A 538 -11.61 20.78 5.14
N ASN A 539 -10.99 21.93 4.93
CA ASN A 539 -10.05 22.53 5.87
C ASN A 539 -10.79 23.41 6.87
N PHE A 540 -10.58 23.18 8.16
CA PHE A 540 -11.29 23.91 9.23
C PHE A 540 -10.76 25.32 9.45
N THR A 541 -9.47 25.54 9.19
CA THR A 541 -8.85 26.88 9.36
C THR A 541 -9.33 27.87 8.31
N ASP A 542 -9.38 27.43 7.07
CA ASP A 542 -9.78 28.27 5.93
C ASP A 542 -11.30 28.23 5.66
N GLU A 543 -12.01 27.32 6.34
CA GLU A 543 -13.44 27.01 6.11
C GLU A 543 -13.73 26.72 4.62
N ALA A 544 -12.79 26.03 3.94
CA ALA A 544 -12.79 25.85 2.50
C ALA A 544 -12.74 24.39 2.09
N TRP A 545 -13.35 24.11 0.95
CA TRP A 545 -13.28 22.84 0.27
C TRP A 545 -12.18 22.84 -0.79
N SER A 546 -11.46 21.73 -0.89
CA SER A 546 -10.51 21.43 -1.97
C SER A 546 -10.91 20.14 -2.65
N ILE A 547 -10.85 20.10 -3.99
CA ILE A 547 -10.97 18.86 -4.76
C ILE A 547 -9.56 18.39 -5.06
N LEU A 548 -9.24 17.18 -4.64
CA LEU A 548 -7.90 16.62 -4.70
C LEU A 548 -7.70 15.79 -5.97
N GLY A 549 -8.80 15.29 -6.55
CA GLY A 549 -8.81 14.51 -7.77
C GLY A 549 -9.90 13.43 -7.74
N ALA A 550 -9.99 12.66 -8.80
CA ALA A 550 -10.85 11.48 -8.88
C ALA A 550 -9.96 10.24 -9.00
N ALA A 551 -10.02 9.36 -8.02
CA ALA A 551 -9.25 8.13 -7.96
C ALA A 551 -10.18 6.91 -8.09
N LYS A 552 -9.66 5.79 -8.59
CA LYS A 552 -10.37 4.51 -8.53
C LYS A 552 -10.28 3.94 -7.10
N GLY A 553 -11.30 3.20 -6.69
CA GLY A 553 -11.25 2.41 -5.48
C GLY A 553 -10.31 1.20 -5.61
N LEU A 554 -10.10 0.48 -4.51
CA LEU A 554 -9.39 -0.78 -4.49
C LEU A 554 -10.12 -1.79 -5.39
N ASP A 555 -9.38 -2.49 -6.23
CA ASP A 555 -9.93 -3.61 -6.98
C ASP A 555 -10.19 -4.80 -6.04
N ALA A 556 -11.45 -5.19 -5.93
CA ALA A 556 -11.86 -6.19 -4.95
C ALA A 556 -11.41 -7.62 -5.28
N ASP A 557 -11.10 -7.91 -6.55
CA ASP A 557 -10.72 -9.25 -6.99
C ASP A 557 -9.21 -9.47 -6.85
N SER A 558 -8.40 -8.46 -7.17
CA SER A 558 -6.92 -8.54 -7.11
C SER A 558 -6.30 -7.90 -5.86
N GLY A 559 -7.01 -7.02 -5.16
CA GLY A 559 -6.46 -6.21 -4.07
C GLY A 559 -5.52 -5.10 -4.53
N MET A 560 -5.61 -4.71 -5.79
CA MET A 560 -4.79 -3.69 -6.43
C MET A 560 -5.27 -2.28 -6.06
N ALA A 561 -4.39 -1.45 -5.51
CA ALA A 561 -4.62 -0.02 -5.38
C ALA A 561 -4.09 0.71 -6.63
N SER A 562 -4.97 1.44 -7.31
CA SER A 562 -4.65 2.07 -8.58
C SER A 562 -3.87 3.37 -8.39
N LYS A 563 -2.83 3.58 -9.19
CA LYS A 563 -2.14 4.89 -9.36
C LYS A 563 -2.98 5.92 -10.11
N GLU A 564 -4.15 5.56 -10.62
CA GLU A 564 -4.94 6.45 -11.46
C GLU A 564 -5.59 7.56 -10.63
N LEU A 565 -5.04 8.76 -10.70
CA LEU A 565 -5.61 9.98 -10.15
C LEU A 565 -5.89 10.97 -11.30
N ARG A 566 -7.17 11.32 -11.47
CA ARG A 566 -7.61 12.28 -12.48
C ARG A 566 -7.79 13.66 -11.85
N LEU A 567 -6.94 14.60 -12.21
CA LEU A 567 -7.15 15.99 -11.85
C LEU A 567 -8.30 16.58 -12.67
N LEU A 568 -9.26 17.19 -12.00
CA LEU A 568 -10.41 17.79 -12.66
C LEU A 568 -10.15 19.26 -12.93
N GLU A 569 -10.17 19.64 -14.21
CA GLU A 569 -10.11 21.06 -14.58
C GLU A 569 -11.33 21.81 -14.05
N SER A 570 -11.14 23.05 -13.58
CA SER A 570 -12.21 23.95 -13.08
C SER A 570 -13.33 24.24 -14.09
N THR A 571 -13.18 23.84 -15.35
CA THR A 571 -14.20 23.89 -16.38
C THR A 571 -15.21 22.74 -16.29
N VAL A 572 -14.87 21.64 -15.61
CA VAL A 572 -15.71 20.44 -15.46
C VAL A 572 -16.72 20.63 -14.33
N TYR A 573 -16.40 21.43 -13.32
CA TYR A 573 -17.28 21.75 -12.19
C TYR A 573 -17.22 23.24 -11.85
N LYS A 574 -18.30 23.77 -11.24
CA LYS A 574 -18.38 25.18 -10.83
C LYS A 574 -17.99 25.44 -9.39
N GLY A 575 -17.63 24.39 -8.69
CA GLY A 575 -17.14 24.42 -7.33
C GLY A 575 -17.94 23.55 -6.37
N LEU A 576 -17.25 23.01 -5.37
CA LEU A 576 -17.84 22.36 -4.22
C LEU A 576 -18.21 23.44 -3.19
N HIS A 577 -19.41 23.40 -2.63
CA HIS A 577 -19.88 24.37 -1.65
C HIS A 577 -20.91 23.75 -0.70
N ARG A 578 -21.10 24.40 0.44
CA ARG A 578 -22.17 24.04 1.36
C ARG A 578 -23.51 24.60 0.92
N VAL A 579 -24.55 23.80 1.02
CA VAL A 579 -25.95 24.22 0.84
C VAL A 579 -26.73 23.92 2.11
N GLY A 580 -27.68 24.81 2.45
CA GLY A 580 -28.65 24.55 3.51
C GLY A 580 -29.66 23.50 3.01
N ILE A 581 -29.93 22.47 3.80
CA ILE A 581 -30.91 21.41 3.55
C ILE A 581 -31.96 21.33 4.65
#